data_9db2aaf3819306f0c0263920f32efb7e
#
_entry.id   9db2aaf3819306f0c0263920f32efb7e
#
_cell.length_a   1.000
_cell.length_b   1.000
_cell.length_c   1.000
_cell.angle_alpha   90.00
_cell.angle_beta   90.00
_cell.angle_gamma   90.00
#
_symmetry.space_group_name_H-M   'P 1'
#
loop_
_entity.id
_entity.type
_entity.pdbx_description
1 polymer ?
#
loop_
_entity_poly.entity_id
_entity_poly.type
_entity_poly.pdbx_seq_one_letter_code
_entity_poly.pdbx_strand_id
1 'polypeptide(L)'
;MKILFTFPGQGAQRPNMLAAIPDREAILSQARAVLGDEVETLDSADALKHTRAVQLCLLIAGVAWARELQRQGVNPQMVSGLSIGAFPAAVIAGALDFASALRLVALRGDLMEQAYPEGYGLTAIMGLTRQRLEALMQGHEVYLANLNAETQIVIAGRDEAMAEVAQLALQAGASKAQRLAVSVPSHCALLDKPAATLAKAFANLALTRPQCAYLSGSTARVLWEPQQIADDLAMNMARTVHWQEAMVAADERDARLA
;
A
#
# COMPACT_ATOMS: atom_id res chain seq x y z
N MET A 1 -0.25 11.39 -24.49
CA MET A 1 0.37 10.51 -23.49
C MET A 1 0.18 11.15 -22.12
N LYS A 2 -0.43 10.46 -21.18
CA LYS A 2 -0.62 10.92 -19.80
C LYS A 2 0.45 10.32 -18.90
N ILE A 3 0.86 11.05 -17.88
CA ILE A 3 1.87 10.59 -16.91
C ILE A 3 1.15 9.98 -15.74
N LEU A 4 1.51 8.74 -15.38
CA LEU A 4 1.06 8.04 -14.17
C LEU A 4 2.20 8.02 -13.14
N PHE A 5 1.95 8.57 -11.95
CA PHE A 5 2.83 8.34 -10.81
C PHE A 5 2.35 7.12 -10.03
N THR A 6 3.24 6.18 -9.79
CA THR A 6 2.98 5.01 -8.95
C THR A 6 3.80 5.08 -7.66
N PHE A 7 3.17 4.63 -6.57
CA PHE A 7 3.80 4.64 -5.24
C PHE A 7 3.85 3.21 -4.70
N PRO A 8 5.04 2.76 -4.23
CA PRO A 8 5.23 1.39 -3.79
C PRO A 8 4.55 1.11 -2.44
N GLY A 9 4.28 -0.16 -2.20
CA GLY A 9 3.95 -0.71 -0.89
C GLY A 9 5.18 -1.10 -0.07
N GLN A 10 4.94 -1.81 1.06
CA GLN A 10 6.00 -2.37 1.89
C GLN A 10 6.91 -3.31 1.08
N GLY A 11 8.22 -3.27 1.39
CA GLY A 11 9.27 -3.97 0.66
C GLY A 11 10.24 -3.02 -0.05
N ALA A 12 9.85 -1.76 -0.29
CA ALA A 12 10.69 -0.73 -0.91
C ALA A 12 11.52 0.08 0.13
N GLN A 13 11.22 -0.07 1.44
CA GLN A 13 11.94 0.62 2.50
C GLN A 13 13.36 0.09 2.68
N ARG A 14 14.24 0.99 3.09
CA ARG A 14 15.63 0.65 3.45
C ARG A 14 16.14 1.59 4.54
N PRO A 15 17.08 1.17 5.38
CA PRO A 15 17.70 2.04 6.37
C PRO A 15 18.28 3.30 5.72
N ASN A 16 18.15 4.42 6.41
CA ASN A 16 18.58 5.76 5.99
C ASN A 16 17.95 6.25 4.67
N MET A 17 16.78 5.74 4.29
CA MET A 17 16.12 6.17 3.04
C MET A 17 15.68 7.63 3.06
N LEU A 18 15.45 8.21 4.21
CA LEU A 18 15.08 9.61 4.36
C LEU A 18 16.28 10.57 4.31
N ALA A 19 17.52 10.06 4.32
CA ALA A 19 18.70 10.88 4.24
C ALA A 19 18.88 11.57 2.87
N ALA A 20 18.40 10.93 1.80
CA ALA A 20 18.60 11.36 0.42
C ALA A 20 17.32 11.93 -0.25
N ILE A 21 16.24 12.14 0.49
CA ILE A 21 15.01 12.68 -0.09
C ILE A 21 15.19 14.16 -0.48
N PRO A 22 14.54 14.59 -1.57
CA PRO A 22 14.52 16.01 -1.95
C PRO A 22 13.86 16.85 -0.88
N ASP A 23 14.32 18.10 -0.75
CA ASP A 23 13.76 19.10 0.18
C ASP A 23 13.62 18.58 1.64
N ARG A 24 14.59 17.79 2.03
CA ARG A 24 14.59 16.98 3.26
C ARG A 24 14.22 17.80 4.50
N GLU A 25 14.85 18.95 4.70
CA GLU A 25 14.59 19.78 5.88
C GLU A 25 13.14 20.23 5.98
N ALA A 26 12.57 20.73 4.89
CA ALA A 26 11.19 21.21 4.85
C ALA A 26 10.19 20.07 5.09
N ILE A 27 10.38 18.91 4.45
CA ILE A 27 9.50 17.76 4.60
C ILE A 27 9.58 17.14 5.99
N LEU A 28 10.80 16.96 6.52
CA LEU A 28 10.96 16.40 7.87
C LEU A 28 10.49 17.40 8.95
N SER A 29 10.57 18.71 8.72
CA SER A 29 9.97 19.71 9.61
C SER A 29 8.44 19.57 9.66
N GLN A 30 7.78 19.38 8.51
CA GLN A 30 6.34 19.10 8.47
C GLN A 30 6.00 17.79 9.18
N ALA A 31 6.77 16.75 8.97
CA ALA A 31 6.58 15.45 9.62
C ALA A 31 6.78 15.58 11.16
N ARG A 32 7.81 16.29 11.62
CA ARG A 32 8.06 16.52 13.05
C ARG A 32 6.95 17.29 13.73
N ALA A 33 6.32 18.24 13.05
CA ALA A 33 5.17 18.97 13.59
C ALA A 33 3.97 18.06 13.92
N VAL A 34 3.89 16.89 13.28
CA VAL A 34 2.80 15.91 13.48
C VAL A 34 3.24 14.74 14.37
N LEU A 35 4.43 14.22 14.14
CA LEU A 35 4.92 12.96 14.73
C LEU A 35 5.87 13.19 15.91
N GLY A 36 6.37 14.43 16.10
CA GLY A 36 7.36 14.71 17.13
C GLY A 36 8.75 14.14 16.79
N ASP A 37 9.49 13.79 17.82
CA ASP A 37 10.91 13.40 17.73
C ASP A 37 11.10 12.00 17.11
N GLU A 38 10.05 11.18 16.96
CA GLU A 38 10.16 9.85 16.31
C GLU A 38 10.70 9.97 14.87
N VAL A 39 10.50 11.10 14.21
CA VAL A 39 10.99 11.36 12.84
C VAL A 39 12.49 11.19 12.73
N GLU A 40 13.25 11.49 13.78
CA GLU A 40 14.72 11.46 13.76
C GLU A 40 15.29 10.04 13.60
N THR A 41 14.56 9.03 14.04
CA THR A 41 14.99 7.63 14.02
C THR A 41 14.09 6.73 13.16
N LEU A 42 13.13 7.32 12.45
CA LEU A 42 12.07 6.62 11.75
C LEU A 42 12.58 5.60 10.71
N ASP A 43 13.67 5.93 10.02
CA ASP A 43 14.31 5.06 9.01
C ASP A 43 15.53 4.30 9.53
N SER A 44 15.69 4.19 10.85
CA SER A 44 16.70 3.30 11.44
C SER A 44 16.39 1.83 11.16
N ALA A 45 17.41 0.97 11.14
CA ALA A 45 17.23 -0.46 10.91
C ALA A 45 16.29 -1.10 11.95
N ASP A 46 16.28 -0.61 13.19
CA ASP A 46 15.40 -1.11 14.24
C ASP A 46 13.97 -0.60 14.07
N ALA A 47 13.76 0.69 13.78
CA ALA A 47 12.43 1.23 13.53
C ALA A 47 11.74 0.54 12.33
N LEU A 48 12.49 0.24 11.28
CA LEU A 48 11.96 -0.43 10.08
C LEU A 48 11.57 -1.92 10.29
N LYS A 49 11.74 -2.46 11.49
CA LYS A 49 11.12 -3.74 11.87
C LYS A 49 9.63 -3.59 12.18
N HIS A 50 9.16 -2.36 12.39
CA HIS A 50 7.78 -2.03 12.76
C HIS A 50 7.00 -1.43 11.59
N THR A 51 5.78 -1.90 11.43
CA THR A 51 4.88 -1.50 10.33
C THR A 51 4.64 0.01 10.29
N ARG A 52 4.47 0.65 11.47
CA ARG A 52 4.32 2.11 11.58
C ARG A 52 5.46 2.87 10.91
N ALA A 53 6.68 2.57 11.27
CA ALA A 53 7.85 3.26 10.75
C ALA A 53 8.04 3.02 9.24
N VAL A 54 7.85 1.77 8.79
CA VAL A 54 7.91 1.42 7.36
C VAL A 54 6.93 2.27 6.55
N GLN A 55 5.68 2.33 6.98
CA GLN A 55 4.64 3.04 6.24
C GLN A 55 4.85 4.55 6.25
N LEU A 56 5.28 5.13 7.37
CA LEU A 56 5.62 6.55 7.45
C LEU A 56 6.80 6.91 6.56
N CYS A 57 7.85 6.10 6.53
CA CYS A 57 8.99 6.32 5.63
C CYS A 57 8.57 6.30 4.15
N LEU A 58 7.72 5.34 3.76
CA LEU A 58 7.22 5.24 2.38
C LEU A 58 6.31 6.43 2.01
N LEU A 59 5.48 6.90 2.93
CA LEU A 59 4.67 8.10 2.74
C LEU A 59 5.57 9.33 2.55
N ILE A 60 6.50 9.57 3.46
CA ILE A 60 7.38 10.76 3.44
C ILE A 60 8.23 10.77 2.17
N ALA A 61 8.89 9.66 1.86
CA ALA A 61 9.72 9.55 0.66
C ALA A 61 8.91 9.68 -0.62
N GLY A 62 7.74 9.02 -0.70
CA GLY A 62 6.86 9.10 -1.86
C GLY A 62 6.41 10.53 -2.15
N VAL A 63 6.00 11.28 -1.13
CA VAL A 63 5.61 12.69 -1.27
C VAL A 63 6.81 13.56 -1.66
N ALA A 64 7.99 13.34 -1.05
CA ALA A 64 9.19 14.10 -1.35
C ALA A 64 9.62 13.98 -2.82
N TRP A 65 9.75 12.76 -3.31
CA TRP A 65 10.16 12.49 -4.68
C TRP A 65 9.12 12.94 -5.72
N ALA A 66 7.84 12.73 -5.46
CA ALA A 66 6.79 13.19 -6.37
C ALA A 66 6.74 14.72 -6.47
N ARG A 67 6.89 15.43 -5.35
CA ARG A 67 6.98 16.90 -5.36
C ARG A 67 8.23 17.39 -6.10
N GLU A 68 9.34 16.67 -6.02
CA GLU A 68 10.54 17.00 -6.80
C GLU A 68 10.28 16.87 -8.30
N LEU A 69 9.67 15.79 -8.75
CA LEU A 69 9.27 15.63 -10.15
C LEU A 69 8.35 16.77 -10.60
N GLN A 70 7.39 17.18 -9.77
CA GLN A 70 6.50 18.31 -10.06
C GLN A 70 7.27 19.64 -10.18
N ARG A 71 8.27 19.89 -9.30
CA ARG A 71 9.16 21.06 -9.42
C ARG A 71 9.96 21.08 -10.72
N GLN A 72 10.31 19.91 -11.23
CA GLN A 72 10.97 19.74 -12.52
C GLN A 72 10.00 19.81 -13.71
N GLY A 73 8.72 20.11 -13.47
CA GLY A 73 7.70 20.26 -14.53
C GLY A 73 7.02 18.95 -14.93
N VAL A 74 7.33 17.83 -14.28
CA VAL A 74 6.69 16.53 -14.53
C VAL A 74 5.47 16.40 -13.64
N ASN A 75 4.29 16.69 -14.18
CA ASN A 75 3.02 16.65 -13.43
C ASN A 75 2.21 15.42 -13.81
N PRO A 76 1.69 14.65 -12.82
CA PRO A 76 0.88 13.49 -13.11
C PRO A 76 -0.52 13.88 -13.56
N GLN A 77 -1.06 13.18 -14.56
CA GLN A 77 -2.48 13.21 -14.90
C GLN A 77 -3.23 12.08 -14.20
N MET A 78 -2.48 11.11 -13.66
CA MET A 78 -3.01 10.00 -12.90
C MET A 78 -2.03 9.60 -11.79
N VAL A 79 -2.56 9.15 -10.66
CA VAL A 79 -1.79 8.60 -9.54
C VAL A 79 -2.39 7.27 -9.12
N SER A 80 -1.55 6.34 -8.69
CA SER A 80 -1.97 5.09 -8.07
C SER A 80 -0.93 4.62 -7.05
N GLY A 81 -1.37 3.89 -6.04
CA GLY A 81 -0.45 3.37 -5.03
C GLY A 81 -0.82 1.96 -4.58
N LEU A 82 0.20 1.15 -4.37
CA LEU A 82 0.05 -0.20 -3.84
C LEU A 82 0.00 -0.14 -2.32
N SER A 83 -1.13 -0.52 -1.72
CA SER A 83 -1.30 -0.53 -0.25
C SER A 83 -1.05 0.85 0.38
N ILE A 84 -0.03 0.97 1.24
CA ILE A 84 0.39 2.26 1.81
C ILE A 84 0.66 3.33 0.75
N GLY A 85 1.12 2.94 -0.44
CA GLY A 85 1.36 3.86 -1.55
C GLY A 85 0.13 4.65 -2.00
N ALA A 86 -1.07 4.21 -1.66
CA ALA A 86 -2.31 4.96 -1.91
C ALA A 86 -2.36 6.31 -1.16
N PHE A 87 -1.72 6.42 -0.01
CA PHE A 87 -1.68 7.65 0.79
C PHE A 87 -0.83 8.75 0.14
N PRO A 88 0.44 8.53 -0.23
CA PRO A 88 1.18 9.54 -0.99
C PRO A 88 0.51 9.84 -2.35
N ALA A 89 -0.12 8.86 -3.01
CA ALA A 89 -0.90 9.10 -4.22
C ALA A 89 -2.04 10.11 -3.97
N ALA A 90 -2.81 9.95 -2.90
CA ALA A 90 -3.88 10.86 -2.52
C ALA A 90 -3.36 12.26 -2.16
N VAL A 91 -2.20 12.35 -1.50
CA VAL A 91 -1.54 13.64 -1.19
C VAL A 91 -1.13 14.35 -2.47
N ILE A 92 -0.48 13.67 -3.40
CA ILE A 92 -0.02 14.26 -4.67
C ILE A 92 -1.20 14.64 -5.58
N ALA A 93 -2.29 13.89 -5.53
CA ALA A 93 -3.53 14.26 -6.20
C ALA A 93 -4.23 15.47 -5.57
N GLY A 94 -3.81 15.93 -4.41
CA GLY A 94 -4.43 17.03 -3.68
C GLY A 94 -5.74 16.65 -2.97
N ALA A 95 -6.03 15.35 -2.85
CA ALA A 95 -7.24 14.87 -2.16
C ALA A 95 -7.10 14.85 -0.63
N LEU A 96 -5.88 14.65 -0.12
CA LEU A 96 -5.55 14.56 1.29
C LEU A 96 -4.33 15.46 1.60
N ASP A 97 -4.39 16.24 2.66
CA ASP A 97 -3.21 17.01 3.09
C ASP A 97 -2.16 16.12 3.76
N PHE A 98 -0.90 16.54 3.66
CA PHE A 98 0.23 15.73 4.14
C PHE A 98 0.22 15.51 5.66
N ALA A 99 -0.19 16.50 6.43
CA ALA A 99 -0.26 16.37 7.89
C ALA A 99 -1.33 15.34 8.32
N SER A 100 -2.50 15.37 7.68
CA SER A 100 -3.55 14.35 7.89
C SER A 100 -3.09 12.97 7.43
N ALA A 101 -2.39 12.88 6.28
CA ALA A 101 -1.82 11.61 5.81
C ALA A 101 -0.85 11.01 6.83
N LEU A 102 0.03 11.81 7.44
CA LEU A 102 0.96 11.36 8.47
C LEU A 102 0.23 10.78 9.68
N ARG A 103 -0.81 11.46 10.20
CA ARG A 103 -1.61 10.96 11.33
C ARG A 103 -2.31 9.64 11.00
N LEU A 104 -2.94 9.57 9.83
CA LEU A 104 -3.67 8.38 9.38
C LEU A 104 -2.74 7.19 9.16
N VAL A 105 -1.58 7.40 8.55
CA VAL A 105 -0.60 6.35 8.28
C VAL A 105 0.06 5.86 9.57
N ALA A 106 0.34 6.75 10.53
CA ALA A 106 0.79 6.37 11.86
C ALA A 106 -0.22 5.43 12.53
N LEU A 107 -1.49 5.82 12.57
CA LEU A 107 -2.58 4.99 13.12
C LEU A 107 -2.74 3.69 12.33
N ARG A 108 -2.68 3.73 11.00
CA ARG A 108 -2.78 2.55 10.13
C ARG A 108 -1.70 1.52 10.47
N GLY A 109 -0.45 1.97 10.58
CA GLY A 109 0.67 1.10 10.93
C GLY A 109 0.49 0.40 12.26
N ASP A 110 0.10 1.15 13.29
CA ASP A 110 -0.16 0.62 14.64
C ASP A 110 -1.32 -0.38 14.64
N LEU A 111 -2.44 -0.05 14.00
CA LEU A 111 -3.60 -0.93 13.91
C LEU A 111 -3.29 -2.25 13.19
N MET A 112 -2.52 -2.19 12.11
CA MET A 112 -2.14 -3.38 11.35
C MET A 112 -1.18 -4.27 12.14
N GLU A 113 -0.16 -3.70 12.78
CA GLU A 113 0.82 -4.45 13.56
C GLU A 113 0.20 -5.13 14.79
N GLN A 114 -0.70 -4.43 15.46
CA GLN A 114 -1.36 -4.95 16.68
C GLN A 114 -2.43 -6.00 16.40
N ALA A 115 -2.99 -6.04 15.20
CA ALA A 115 -4.09 -6.95 14.87
C ALA A 115 -3.67 -8.42 14.92
N TYR A 116 -2.49 -8.73 14.38
CA TYR A 116 -1.93 -10.09 14.31
C TYR A 116 -0.42 -10.03 14.54
N PRO A 117 0.05 -9.99 15.77
CA PRO A 117 1.47 -9.75 16.07
C PRO A 117 2.38 -10.89 15.62
N GLU A 118 1.88 -12.12 15.56
CA GLU A 118 2.67 -13.29 15.13
C GLU A 118 1.77 -14.41 14.56
N GLY A 119 2.38 -15.35 13.84
CA GLY A 119 1.71 -16.52 13.27
C GLY A 119 0.91 -16.27 12.00
N TYR A 120 1.00 -15.07 11.44
CA TYR A 120 0.32 -14.65 10.22
C TYR A 120 1.25 -13.90 9.27
N GLY A 121 0.80 -13.69 8.04
CA GLY A 121 1.50 -12.85 7.09
C GLY A 121 1.09 -13.04 5.64
N LEU A 122 2.07 -12.94 4.75
CA LEU A 122 1.88 -12.97 3.30
C LEU A 122 2.83 -13.97 2.65
N THR A 123 2.34 -14.68 1.62
CA THR A 123 3.15 -15.57 0.78
C THR A 123 2.94 -15.23 -0.69
N ALA A 124 4.02 -14.99 -1.42
CA ALA A 124 3.98 -14.76 -2.86
C ALA A 124 4.01 -16.10 -3.62
N ILE A 125 3.09 -16.28 -4.54
CA ILE A 125 2.98 -17.44 -5.44
C ILE A 125 3.19 -16.95 -6.88
N MET A 126 4.08 -17.59 -7.61
CA MET A 126 4.40 -17.25 -9.00
C MET A 126 4.20 -18.47 -9.91
N GLY A 127 3.67 -18.24 -11.10
CA GLY A 127 3.52 -19.27 -12.14
C GLY A 127 2.16 -19.97 -12.18
N LEU A 128 1.22 -19.59 -11.31
CA LEU A 128 -0.16 -20.07 -11.37
C LEU A 128 -1.12 -18.92 -11.64
N THR A 129 -2.15 -19.18 -12.44
CA THR A 129 -3.25 -18.24 -12.62
C THR A 129 -4.12 -18.18 -11.36
N ARG A 130 -4.89 -17.10 -11.23
CA ARG A 130 -5.83 -16.91 -10.12
C ARG A 130 -6.76 -18.11 -9.96
N GLN A 131 -7.39 -18.57 -11.04
CA GLN A 131 -8.34 -19.68 -10.99
C GLN A 131 -7.70 -20.97 -10.45
N ARG A 132 -6.48 -21.30 -10.88
CA ARG A 132 -5.75 -22.48 -10.39
C ARG A 132 -5.39 -22.36 -8.91
N LEU A 133 -4.96 -21.18 -8.49
CA LEU A 133 -4.60 -20.96 -7.09
C LEU A 133 -5.83 -20.97 -6.18
N GLU A 134 -6.95 -20.35 -6.57
CA GLU A 134 -8.20 -20.37 -5.80
C GLU A 134 -8.72 -21.80 -5.58
N ALA A 135 -8.56 -22.69 -6.57
CA ALA A 135 -8.92 -24.10 -6.40
C ALA A 135 -8.07 -24.81 -5.32
N LEU A 136 -6.79 -24.47 -5.22
CA LEU A 136 -5.88 -25.02 -4.20
C LEU A 136 -6.12 -24.42 -2.81
N MET A 137 -6.68 -23.21 -2.75
CA MET A 137 -7.00 -22.54 -1.49
C MET A 137 -8.27 -23.08 -0.82
N GLN A 138 -9.08 -23.84 -1.52
CA GLN A 138 -10.33 -24.37 -0.98
C GLN A 138 -10.09 -25.25 0.25
N GLY A 139 -10.80 -24.96 1.34
CA GLY A 139 -10.65 -25.65 2.62
C GLY A 139 -9.50 -25.16 3.49
N HIS A 140 -8.71 -24.19 3.04
CA HIS A 140 -7.68 -23.53 3.82
C HIS A 140 -8.10 -22.11 4.20
N GLU A 141 -7.76 -21.67 5.43
CA GLU A 141 -8.01 -20.30 5.88
C GLU A 141 -6.96 -19.34 5.32
N VAL A 142 -6.93 -19.20 4.01
CA VAL A 142 -6.08 -18.27 3.27
C VAL A 142 -6.91 -17.41 2.32
N TYR A 143 -6.42 -16.24 2.02
CA TYR A 143 -7.12 -15.21 1.26
C TYR A 143 -6.24 -14.68 0.14
N LEU A 144 -6.84 -14.27 -0.98
CA LEU A 144 -6.14 -13.50 -2.01
C LEU A 144 -5.86 -12.10 -1.46
N ALA A 145 -4.60 -11.74 -1.35
CA ALA A 145 -4.16 -10.42 -0.89
C ALA A 145 -3.85 -9.48 -2.06
N ASN A 146 -3.01 -9.92 -3.01
CA ASN A 146 -2.64 -9.12 -4.17
C ASN A 146 -2.73 -9.94 -5.46
N LEU A 147 -3.29 -9.31 -6.48
CA LEU A 147 -3.26 -9.76 -7.88
C LEU A 147 -2.31 -8.82 -8.65
N ASN A 148 -1.01 -9.11 -8.59
CA ASN A 148 0.02 -8.20 -9.12
C ASN A 148 0.24 -8.37 -10.63
N ALA A 149 0.09 -9.60 -11.14
CA ALA A 149 0.12 -9.95 -12.54
C ALA A 149 -0.68 -11.23 -12.75
N GLU A 150 -0.89 -11.67 -13.99
CA GLU A 150 -1.66 -12.88 -14.33
C GLU A 150 -1.23 -14.13 -13.54
N THR A 151 0.08 -14.25 -13.30
CA THR A 151 0.68 -15.38 -12.58
C THR A 151 1.57 -14.96 -11.42
N GLN A 152 1.35 -13.75 -10.89
CA GLN A 152 2.04 -13.25 -9.69
C GLN A 152 0.99 -12.81 -8.66
N ILE A 153 0.74 -13.67 -7.68
CA ILE A 153 -0.33 -13.53 -6.70
C ILE A 153 0.25 -13.60 -5.30
N VAL A 154 -0.29 -12.81 -4.39
CA VAL A 154 0.06 -12.88 -2.96
C VAL A 154 -1.16 -13.37 -2.20
N ILE A 155 -0.96 -14.35 -1.32
CA ILE A 155 -1.96 -14.85 -0.38
C ILE A 155 -1.65 -14.37 1.03
N ALA A 156 -2.69 -14.22 1.85
CA ALA A 156 -2.62 -13.84 3.25
C ALA A 156 -3.28 -14.90 4.13
N GLY A 157 -2.79 -15.08 5.36
CA GLY A 157 -3.40 -16.00 6.30
C GLY A 157 -2.46 -16.43 7.42
N ARG A 158 -2.82 -17.52 8.10
CA ARG A 158 -1.92 -18.19 9.06
C ARG A 158 -0.71 -18.77 8.35
N ASP A 159 0.42 -18.74 9.00
CA ASP A 159 1.68 -19.26 8.45
C ASP A 159 1.57 -20.75 8.06
N GLU A 160 0.94 -21.59 8.89
CA GLU A 160 0.74 -23.01 8.57
C GLU A 160 -0.17 -23.22 7.36
N ALA A 161 -1.31 -22.53 7.30
CA ALA A 161 -2.25 -22.65 6.19
C ALA A 161 -1.64 -22.14 4.87
N MET A 162 -0.89 -21.04 4.92
CA MET A 162 -0.16 -20.53 3.76
C MET A 162 0.93 -21.49 3.31
N ALA A 163 1.65 -22.16 4.24
CA ALA A 163 2.67 -23.14 3.91
C ALA A 163 2.09 -24.36 3.19
N GLU A 164 0.91 -24.85 3.63
CA GLU A 164 0.21 -25.95 2.97
C GLU A 164 -0.19 -25.57 1.54
N VAL A 165 -0.82 -24.40 1.35
CA VAL A 165 -1.18 -23.92 0.01
C VAL A 165 0.05 -23.66 -0.85
N ALA A 166 1.15 -23.15 -0.29
CA ALA A 166 2.42 -22.96 -1.01
C ALA A 166 2.97 -24.29 -1.53
N GLN A 167 2.91 -25.35 -0.72
CA GLN A 167 3.35 -26.68 -1.12
C GLN A 167 2.47 -27.24 -2.25
N LEU A 168 1.15 -27.14 -2.13
CA LEU A 168 0.19 -27.52 -3.18
C LEU A 168 0.44 -26.75 -4.48
N ALA A 169 0.71 -25.44 -4.38
CA ALA A 169 1.01 -24.60 -5.52
C ALA A 169 2.28 -25.07 -6.28
N LEU A 170 3.36 -25.38 -5.53
CA LEU A 170 4.59 -25.92 -6.14
C LEU A 170 4.36 -27.25 -6.82
N GLN A 171 3.59 -28.16 -6.21
CA GLN A 171 3.20 -29.45 -6.83
C GLN A 171 2.34 -29.25 -8.08
N ALA A 172 1.53 -28.21 -8.12
CA ALA A 172 0.69 -27.86 -9.27
C ALA A 172 1.44 -27.09 -10.37
N GLY A 173 2.76 -26.85 -10.21
CA GLY A 173 3.61 -26.23 -11.22
C GLY A 173 3.90 -24.74 -11.00
N ALA A 174 3.66 -24.20 -9.80
CA ALA A 174 4.14 -22.87 -9.47
C ALA A 174 5.69 -22.84 -9.57
N SER A 175 6.23 -21.80 -10.17
CA SER A 175 7.68 -21.61 -10.29
C SER A 175 8.33 -21.18 -8.98
N LYS A 176 7.53 -20.54 -8.10
CA LYS A 176 7.99 -20.05 -6.79
C LYS A 176 6.82 -19.90 -5.83
N ALA A 177 7.07 -20.24 -4.56
CA ALA A 177 6.22 -19.92 -3.43
C ALA A 177 7.13 -19.41 -2.30
N GLN A 178 6.96 -18.15 -1.90
CA GLN A 178 7.86 -17.50 -0.95
C GLN A 178 7.10 -16.77 0.14
N ARG A 179 7.35 -17.15 1.41
CA ARG A 179 6.93 -16.38 2.57
C ARG A 179 7.63 -15.01 2.55
N LEU A 180 6.85 -13.95 2.62
CA LEU A 180 7.39 -12.58 2.66
C LEU A 180 7.76 -12.20 4.10
N ALA A 181 8.74 -11.31 4.24
CA ALA A 181 9.17 -10.78 5.53
C ALA A 181 8.18 -9.72 6.07
N VAL A 182 6.90 -10.07 6.11
CA VAL A 182 5.79 -9.25 6.58
C VAL A 182 4.92 -10.11 7.49
N SER A 183 4.73 -9.69 8.74
CA SER A 183 3.93 -10.42 9.74
C SER A 183 2.43 -10.09 9.70
N VAL A 184 2.02 -9.10 8.92
CA VAL A 184 0.62 -8.66 8.86
C VAL A 184 -0.10 -9.34 7.71
N PRO A 185 -1.23 -10.05 7.95
CA PRO A 185 -2.05 -10.66 6.89
C PRO A 185 -2.93 -9.60 6.21
N SER A 186 -2.31 -8.68 5.49
CA SER A 186 -2.99 -7.55 4.88
C SER A 186 -3.79 -7.91 3.62
N HIS A 187 -4.69 -7.01 3.24
CA HIS A 187 -5.50 -7.07 2.03
C HIS A 187 -6.52 -8.21 1.99
N CYS A 188 -7.05 -8.56 3.15
CA CYS A 188 -8.12 -9.54 3.31
C CYS A 188 -9.00 -9.24 4.54
N ALA A 189 -10.09 -9.99 4.67
CA ALA A 189 -11.09 -9.81 5.73
C ALA A 189 -10.54 -9.91 7.17
N LEU A 190 -9.37 -10.49 7.37
CA LEU A 190 -8.71 -10.52 8.68
C LEU A 190 -8.45 -9.11 9.24
N LEU A 191 -8.31 -8.11 8.37
CA LEU A 191 -8.11 -6.71 8.77
C LEU A 191 -9.38 -5.84 8.73
N ASP A 192 -10.58 -6.42 8.63
CA ASP A 192 -11.84 -5.66 8.62
C ASP A 192 -12.00 -4.77 9.86
N LYS A 193 -11.70 -5.28 11.05
CA LYS A 193 -11.80 -4.52 12.31
C LYS A 193 -10.81 -3.35 12.37
N PRO A 194 -9.50 -3.54 12.12
CA PRO A 194 -8.55 -2.44 12.05
C PRO A 194 -8.94 -1.40 10.98
N ALA A 195 -9.38 -1.83 9.81
CA ALA A 195 -9.84 -0.94 8.74
C ALA A 195 -11.05 -0.10 9.15
N ALA A 196 -12.05 -0.71 9.81
CA ALA A 196 -13.21 0.00 10.34
C ALA A 196 -12.81 1.03 11.41
N THR A 197 -11.79 0.73 12.22
CA THR A 197 -11.25 1.69 13.19
C THR A 197 -10.55 2.85 12.49
N LEU A 198 -9.76 2.60 11.46
CA LEU A 198 -9.15 3.66 10.66
C LEU A 198 -10.21 4.51 9.95
N ALA A 199 -11.30 3.90 9.45
CA ALA A 199 -12.40 4.62 8.79
C ALA A 199 -13.02 5.69 9.69
N LYS A 200 -13.12 5.44 11.01
CA LYS A 200 -13.60 6.44 11.98
C LYS A 200 -12.70 7.68 12.05
N ALA A 201 -11.40 7.53 11.84
CA ALA A 201 -10.47 8.66 11.83
C ALA A 201 -10.68 9.58 10.61
N PHE A 202 -11.24 9.06 9.51
CA PHE A 202 -11.60 9.86 8.34
C PHE A 202 -12.88 10.70 8.53
N ALA A 203 -13.75 10.33 9.47
CA ALA A 203 -15.05 10.98 9.65
C ALA A 203 -14.95 12.49 9.95
N ASN A 204 -13.85 12.94 10.57
CA ASN A 204 -13.60 14.32 10.93
C ASN A 204 -12.63 15.04 9.96
N LEU A 205 -12.28 14.41 8.84
CA LEU A 205 -11.37 14.98 7.84
C LEU A 205 -12.17 15.41 6.61
N ALA A 206 -11.88 16.61 6.15
CA ALA A 206 -12.40 17.11 4.89
C ALA A 206 -11.41 16.78 3.76
N LEU A 207 -11.60 15.64 3.09
CA LEU A 207 -10.91 15.37 1.85
C LEU A 207 -11.47 16.30 0.76
N THR A 208 -10.64 16.61 -0.23
CA THR A 208 -11.02 17.44 -1.38
C THR A 208 -11.05 16.59 -2.66
N ARG A 209 -11.72 17.10 -3.69
CA ARG A 209 -11.73 16.48 -4.99
C ARG A 209 -10.29 16.46 -5.55
N PRO A 210 -9.78 15.33 -6.04
CA PRO A 210 -8.43 15.27 -6.56
C PRO A 210 -8.26 16.14 -7.83
N GLN A 211 -7.08 16.70 -8.01
CA GLN A 211 -6.70 17.53 -9.17
C GLN A 211 -6.29 16.70 -10.38
N CYS A 212 -5.95 15.42 -10.17
CA CYS A 212 -5.68 14.43 -11.22
C CYS A 212 -6.38 13.12 -10.87
N ALA A 213 -6.44 12.19 -11.82
CA ALA A 213 -7.15 10.93 -11.63
C ALA A 213 -6.51 10.09 -10.51
N TYR A 214 -7.24 9.83 -9.43
CA TYR A 214 -6.84 8.88 -8.40
C TYR A 214 -7.34 7.49 -8.77
N LEU A 215 -6.43 6.59 -9.13
CA LEU A 215 -6.72 5.22 -9.51
C LEU A 215 -6.58 4.29 -8.30
N SER A 216 -7.71 3.75 -7.83
CA SER A 216 -7.75 2.83 -6.70
C SER A 216 -7.11 1.48 -7.03
N GLY A 217 -6.18 1.02 -6.19
CA GLY A 217 -5.62 -0.33 -6.26
C GLY A 217 -6.59 -1.42 -5.79
N SER A 218 -7.62 -1.07 -5.00
CA SER A 218 -8.61 -2.03 -4.50
C SER A 218 -9.73 -2.32 -5.51
N THR A 219 -10.11 -1.32 -6.32
CA THR A 219 -11.23 -1.42 -7.27
C THR A 219 -10.83 -1.36 -8.73
N ALA A 220 -9.58 -1.01 -9.03
CA ALA A 220 -9.07 -0.72 -10.36
C ALA A 220 -9.88 0.37 -11.11
N ARG A 221 -10.48 1.29 -10.35
CA ARG A 221 -11.31 2.39 -10.88
C ARG A 221 -10.74 3.74 -10.50
N VAL A 222 -10.92 4.71 -11.38
CA VAL A 222 -10.62 6.11 -11.08
C VAL A 222 -11.71 6.66 -10.17
N LEU A 223 -11.30 7.21 -9.02
CA LEU A 223 -12.18 7.84 -8.04
C LEU A 223 -11.97 9.35 -8.07
N TRP A 224 -13.07 10.09 -8.10
CA TRP A 224 -13.07 11.56 -8.09
C TRP A 224 -13.78 12.14 -6.86
N GLU A 225 -14.60 11.34 -6.21
CA GLU A 225 -15.36 11.81 -5.06
C GLU A 225 -14.56 11.64 -3.78
N PRO A 226 -14.43 12.71 -2.96
CA PRO A 226 -13.64 12.68 -1.72
C PRO A 226 -14.01 11.55 -0.79
N GLN A 227 -15.31 11.27 -0.64
CA GLN A 227 -15.79 10.21 0.24
C GLN A 227 -15.39 8.81 -0.25
N GLN A 228 -15.37 8.59 -1.56
CA GLN A 228 -14.91 7.31 -2.12
C GLN A 228 -13.41 7.11 -1.92
N ILE A 229 -12.62 8.19 -2.02
CA ILE A 229 -11.18 8.14 -1.74
C ILE A 229 -10.92 7.89 -0.26
N ALA A 230 -11.66 8.53 0.63
CA ALA A 230 -11.56 8.28 2.07
C ALA A 230 -11.87 6.81 2.41
N ASP A 231 -12.93 6.25 1.84
CA ASP A 231 -13.28 4.84 2.01
C ASP A 231 -12.19 3.90 1.46
N ASP A 232 -11.67 4.19 0.27
CA ASP A 232 -10.57 3.41 -0.34
C ASP A 232 -9.32 3.42 0.53
N LEU A 233 -8.89 4.58 1.02
CA LEU A 233 -7.73 4.73 1.90
C LEU A 233 -7.93 4.02 3.25
N ALA A 234 -9.11 4.11 3.83
CA ALA A 234 -9.42 3.49 5.12
C ALA A 234 -9.47 1.96 5.02
N MET A 235 -10.13 1.45 3.97
CA MET A 235 -10.49 0.03 3.85
C MET A 235 -9.50 -0.79 3.04
N ASN A 236 -8.52 -0.19 2.35
CA ASN A 236 -7.64 -0.94 1.45
C ASN A 236 -6.82 -2.02 2.17
N MET A 237 -6.49 -1.84 3.46
CA MET A 237 -5.79 -2.87 4.23
C MET A 237 -6.59 -4.18 4.37
N ALA A 238 -7.91 -4.13 4.21
CA ALA A 238 -8.83 -5.26 4.32
C ALA A 238 -9.38 -5.70 2.94
N ARG A 239 -8.94 -5.10 1.85
CA ARG A 239 -9.41 -5.40 0.48
C ARG A 239 -8.28 -5.94 -0.37
N THR A 240 -8.58 -6.90 -1.22
CA THR A 240 -7.64 -7.43 -2.22
C THR A 240 -7.12 -6.30 -3.11
N VAL A 241 -5.82 -6.30 -3.36
CA VAL A 241 -5.18 -5.37 -4.30
C VAL A 241 -5.29 -5.93 -5.71
N HIS A 242 -5.97 -5.21 -6.60
CA HIS A 242 -6.13 -5.52 -8.03
C HIS A 242 -5.11 -4.74 -8.86
N TRP A 243 -3.82 -4.93 -8.59
CA TRP A 243 -2.77 -4.12 -9.21
C TRP A 243 -2.69 -4.28 -10.71
N GLN A 244 -2.78 -5.52 -11.21
CA GLN A 244 -2.79 -5.79 -12.66
C GLN A 244 -3.95 -5.08 -13.35
N GLU A 245 -5.16 -5.20 -12.83
CA GLU A 245 -6.35 -4.55 -13.40
C GLU A 245 -6.23 -3.02 -13.34
N ALA A 246 -5.65 -2.47 -12.25
CA ALA A 246 -5.39 -1.04 -12.14
C ALA A 246 -4.41 -0.55 -13.22
N MET A 247 -3.33 -1.29 -13.48
CA MET A 247 -2.37 -0.92 -14.52
C MET A 247 -2.97 -1.04 -15.93
N VAL A 248 -3.80 -2.04 -16.19
CA VAL A 248 -4.59 -2.16 -17.44
C VAL A 248 -5.52 -0.95 -17.59
N ALA A 249 -6.25 -0.58 -16.53
CA ALA A 249 -7.14 0.58 -16.54
C ALA A 249 -6.40 1.91 -16.78
N ALA A 250 -5.14 2.00 -16.34
CA ALA A 250 -4.28 3.15 -16.62
C ALA A 250 -3.83 3.18 -18.10
N ASP A 251 -3.40 2.03 -18.63
CA ASP A 251 -2.97 1.91 -20.03
C ASP A 251 -4.10 2.23 -21.02
N GLU A 252 -5.31 1.74 -20.76
CA GLU A 252 -6.52 2.06 -21.54
C GLU A 252 -6.85 3.57 -21.56
N ARG A 253 -6.32 4.35 -20.63
CA ARG A 253 -6.44 5.81 -20.55
C ARG A 253 -5.24 6.57 -21.10
N ASP A 254 -4.38 5.90 -21.86
CA ASP A 254 -3.10 6.44 -22.39
C ASP A 254 -2.12 6.91 -21.32
N ALA A 255 -2.21 6.39 -20.11
CA ALA A 255 -1.25 6.68 -19.05
C ALA A 255 0.03 5.84 -19.22
N ARG A 256 1.17 6.47 -18.97
CA ARG A 256 2.48 5.82 -18.96
C ARG A 256 3.17 6.10 -17.64
N LEU A 257 3.98 5.15 -17.19
CA LEU A 257 4.74 5.26 -15.96
C LEU A 257 5.81 6.37 -16.06
N ALA A 258 5.95 7.10 -14.96
CA ALA A 258 7.04 8.01 -14.69
C ALA A 258 7.64 7.74 -13.32
#